data_ec51d36640e6ab4018ad1f2c92a35a8f
#
_entry.id   ec51d36640e6ab4018ad1f2c92a35a8f
#
_cell.length_a   1.000
_cell.length_b   1.000
_cell.length_c   1.000
_cell.angle_alpha   90.00
_cell.angle_beta   90.00
_cell.angle_gamma   90.00
#
_symmetry.space_group_name_H-M   'P 1'
#
loop_
_entity.id
_entity.type
_entity.pdbx_description
1 polymer ?
#
loop_
_entity_poly.entity_id
_entity_poly.type
_entity_poly.pdbx_seq_one_letter_code
_entity_poly.pdbx_strand_id
1 'polypeptide(L)'
;LVSGHDLRDLGMLLEQTQGTGVDVYTHSEMLPAHYYPAFQKYPNFVGNYGIAWWKQKDEFETFNGPILMTTNCIVPPKDSYKERLYTTGAAGYPGCKHIAGGVGTEKDFSALIAHAKRCAPPAEIERGEITGGFAHAQVLALADQIVSAVQSGAIKKFVVMAGCDGRAKSRDYYTEFAKALPRDAVILTAGCAKYKY
;
A
#
# COMPACT_ATOMS: atom_id res chain seq x y z
N LEU A 1 -2.34 10.60 -2.14
CA LEU A 1 -1.64 9.31 -2.07
C LEU A 1 -1.20 9.03 -0.64
N VAL A 2 -1.42 7.81 -0.14
CA VAL A 2 -1.02 7.42 1.22
C VAL A 2 -0.09 6.23 1.14
N SER A 3 1.08 6.33 1.76
CA SER A 3 2.09 5.28 1.81
C SER A 3 2.56 5.05 3.26
N GLY A 4 3.20 3.93 3.50
CA GLY A 4 3.62 3.51 4.82
C GLY A 4 2.73 2.41 5.38
N HIS A 5 2.54 2.36 6.73
CA HIS A 5 1.95 1.20 7.40
C HIS A 5 0.87 1.56 8.43
N ASP A 6 0.65 2.86 8.75
CA ASP A 6 -0.26 3.24 9.82
C ASP A 6 -1.72 3.27 9.33
N LEU A 7 -2.48 2.23 9.70
CA LEU A 7 -3.89 2.10 9.34
C LEU A 7 -4.79 3.07 10.11
N ARG A 8 -4.38 3.55 11.28
CA ARG A 8 -5.15 4.55 12.03
C ARG A 8 -5.06 5.91 11.32
N ASP A 9 -3.88 6.30 10.88
CA ASP A 9 -3.70 7.53 10.09
C ASP A 9 -4.51 7.47 8.79
N LEU A 10 -4.50 6.32 8.11
CA LEU A 10 -5.33 6.12 6.93
C LEU A 10 -6.82 6.27 7.26
N GLY A 11 -7.30 5.64 8.34
CA GLY A 11 -8.69 5.73 8.76
C GLY A 11 -9.14 7.16 9.04
N MET A 12 -8.34 7.92 9.80
CA MET A 12 -8.60 9.34 10.07
C MET A 12 -8.61 10.20 8.79
N LEU A 13 -7.68 9.92 7.87
CA LEU A 13 -7.66 10.62 6.58
C LEU A 13 -8.91 10.31 5.75
N LEU A 14 -9.30 9.04 5.66
CA LEU A 14 -10.50 8.63 4.92
C LEU A 14 -11.75 9.29 5.48
N GLU A 15 -11.87 9.37 6.81
CA GLU A 15 -12.98 10.03 7.47
C GLU A 15 -13.01 11.55 7.18
N GLN A 16 -11.87 12.23 7.27
CA GLN A 16 -11.76 13.66 7.02
C GLN A 16 -11.90 14.03 5.52
N THR A 17 -11.68 13.10 4.61
CA THR A 17 -11.84 13.32 3.17
C THR A 17 -13.25 13.03 2.65
N GLN A 18 -14.11 12.38 3.43
CA GLN A 18 -15.49 12.11 3.04
C GLN A 18 -16.25 13.39 2.66
N GLY A 19 -16.95 13.36 1.53
CA GLY A 19 -17.75 14.48 1.04
C GLY A 19 -16.96 15.71 0.60
N THR A 20 -15.62 15.64 0.60
CA THR A 20 -14.77 16.78 0.20
C THR A 20 -14.48 16.84 -1.30
N GLY A 21 -14.79 15.79 -2.05
CA GLY A 21 -14.42 15.63 -3.46
C GLY A 21 -12.96 15.22 -3.67
N VAL A 22 -12.29 14.74 -2.62
CA VAL A 22 -10.91 14.25 -2.70
C VAL A 22 -10.90 12.73 -2.61
N ASP A 23 -10.35 12.09 -3.62
CA ASP A 23 -10.13 10.64 -3.66
C ASP A 23 -8.80 10.28 -2.99
N VAL A 24 -8.77 9.10 -2.36
CA VAL A 24 -7.60 8.57 -1.67
C VAL A 24 -7.13 7.30 -2.35
N TYR A 25 -5.85 7.30 -2.70
CA TYR A 25 -5.12 6.16 -3.24
C TYR A 25 -4.09 5.67 -2.23
N THR A 26 -3.86 4.37 -2.19
CA THR A 26 -2.72 3.79 -1.46
C THR A 26 -1.50 3.64 -2.36
N HIS A 27 -0.36 3.42 -1.72
CA HIS A 27 0.91 3.08 -2.38
C HIS A 27 1.68 2.07 -1.52
N SER A 28 2.38 1.15 -2.17
CA SER A 28 3.33 0.24 -1.53
C SER A 28 2.71 -0.59 -0.40
N GLU A 29 3.22 -0.50 0.82
CA GLU A 29 2.76 -1.31 1.96
C GLU A 29 1.37 -0.91 2.50
N MET A 30 0.80 0.17 2.02
CA MET A 30 -0.58 0.54 2.35
C MET A 30 -1.63 -0.21 1.49
N LEU A 31 -1.23 -0.87 0.39
CA LEU A 31 -2.12 -1.69 -0.44
C LEU A 31 -3.01 -2.66 0.36
N PRO A 32 -2.50 -3.38 1.38
CA PRO A 32 -3.32 -4.30 2.17
C PRO A 32 -4.53 -3.67 2.86
N ALA A 33 -4.58 -2.35 3.02
CA ALA A 33 -5.75 -1.67 3.58
C ALA A 33 -7.03 -1.94 2.79
N HIS A 34 -6.93 -2.15 1.47
CA HIS A 34 -8.07 -2.49 0.60
C HIS A 34 -8.69 -3.85 0.94
N TYR A 35 -8.00 -4.71 1.67
CA TYR A 35 -8.49 -6.04 2.07
C TYR A 35 -9.27 -6.02 3.39
N TYR A 36 -9.30 -4.89 4.08
CA TYR A 36 -10.01 -4.75 5.35
C TYR A 36 -11.41 -4.16 5.15
N PRO A 37 -12.47 -4.88 5.55
CA PRO A 37 -13.85 -4.38 5.43
C PRO A 37 -14.07 -3.03 6.08
N ALA A 38 -13.31 -2.70 7.14
CA ALA A 38 -13.40 -1.42 7.84
C ALA A 38 -13.15 -0.20 6.93
N PHE A 39 -12.35 -0.36 5.86
CA PHE A 39 -12.05 0.73 4.93
C PHE A 39 -12.90 0.70 3.65
N GLN A 40 -13.51 -0.43 3.32
CA GLN A 40 -14.34 -0.58 2.11
C GLN A 40 -15.62 0.26 2.14
N LYS A 41 -16.01 0.76 3.32
CA LYS A 41 -17.17 1.65 3.48
C LYS A 41 -16.95 3.06 2.93
N TYR A 42 -15.71 3.46 2.63
CA TYR A 42 -15.36 4.81 2.17
C TYR A 42 -15.37 4.86 0.63
N PRO A 43 -16.35 5.54 0.01
CA PRO A 43 -16.47 5.58 -1.45
C PRO A 43 -15.33 6.34 -2.12
N ASN A 44 -14.64 7.22 -1.38
CA ASN A 44 -13.48 7.96 -1.83
C ASN A 44 -12.15 7.19 -1.65
N PHE A 45 -12.19 5.94 -1.20
CA PHE A 45 -11.03 5.05 -1.13
C PHE A 45 -10.97 4.22 -2.42
N VAL A 46 -10.37 4.78 -3.48
CA VAL A 46 -10.64 4.36 -4.85
C VAL A 46 -9.67 3.33 -5.41
N GLY A 47 -8.45 3.21 -4.90
CA GLY A 47 -7.52 2.23 -5.43
C GLY A 47 -6.09 2.39 -4.95
N ASN A 48 -5.20 1.61 -5.56
CA ASN A 48 -3.76 1.68 -5.32
C ASN A 48 -3.07 2.29 -6.53
N TYR A 49 -2.05 3.10 -6.30
CA TYR A 49 -1.26 3.79 -7.32
C TYR A 49 0.20 3.36 -7.22
N GLY A 50 0.70 2.72 -8.24
CA GLY A 50 2.06 2.23 -8.27
C GLY A 50 2.29 0.95 -7.45
N ILE A 51 3.56 0.63 -7.22
CA ILE A 51 3.97 -0.63 -6.61
C ILE A 51 4.82 -0.40 -5.34
N ALA A 52 6.05 -0.85 -5.32
CA ALA A 52 6.89 -0.91 -4.14
C ALA A 52 7.72 0.37 -3.93
N TRP A 53 8.28 0.53 -2.73
CA TRP A 53 9.07 1.69 -2.32
C TRP A 53 10.18 2.10 -3.31
N TRP A 54 10.76 1.16 -4.06
CA TRP A 54 11.84 1.46 -5.02
C TRP A 54 11.37 2.20 -6.28
N LYS A 55 10.06 2.32 -6.47
CA LYS A 55 9.44 3.08 -7.57
C LYS A 55 8.96 4.47 -7.16
N GLN A 56 9.04 4.82 -5.88
CA GLN A 56 8.54 6.10 -5.35
C GLN A 56 8.93 7.31 -6.19
N LYS A 57 10.19 7.37 -6.64
CA LYS A 57 10.69 8.54 -7.36
C LYS A 57 9.96 8.83 -8.66
N ASP A 58 9.50 7.80 -9.34
CA ASP A 58 8.80 7.92 -10.60
C ASP A 58 7.29 8.05 -10.38
N GLU A 59 6.74 7.21 -9.51
CA GLU A 59 5.31 7.16 -9.21
C GLU A 59 4.82 8.39 -8.45
N PHE A 60 5.59 8.92 -7.49
CA PHE A 60 5.22 10.14 -6.76
C PHE A 60 5.30 11.40 -7.64
N GLU A 61 6.16 11.38 -8.64
CA GLU A 61 6.26 12.47 -9.59
C GLU A 61 5.00 12.57 -10.45
N THR A 62 4.48 11.46 -10.95
CA THR A 62 3.32 11.37 -11.84
C THR A 62 1.98 11.42 -11.11
N PHE A 63 1.96 11.25 -9.78
CA PHE A 63 0.71 11.29 -9.01
C PHE A 63 0.02 12.66 -9.04
N ASN A 64 0.78 13.75 -9.17
CA ASN A 64 0.35 15.15 -9.21
C ASN A 64 -0.25 15.70 -7.91
N GLY A 65 -0.91 14.89 -7.09
CA GLY A 65 -1.49 15.27 -5.81
C GLY A 65 -0.51 15.19 -4.63
N PRO A 66 -0.93 15.56 -3.43
CA PRO A 66 -0.11 15.42 -2.23
C PRO A 66 0.06 13.95 -1.83
N ILE A 67 1.19 13.67 -1.20
CA ILE A 67 1.61 12.34 -0.77
C ILE A 67 1.79 12.36 0.76
N LEU A 68 1.12 11.46 1.47
CA LEU A 68 1.26 11.29 2.91
C LEU A 68 2.08 10.04 3.20
N MET A 69 3.22 10.23 3.86
CA MET A 69 4.04 9.16 4.40
C MET A 69 3.71 8.99 5.90
N THR A 70 3.10 7.87 6.25
CA THR A 70 2.66 7.59 7.62
C THR A 70 3.76 6.96 8.47
N THR A 71 4.69 6.26 7.83
CA THR A 71 5.83 5.58 8.49
C THR A 71 7.07 5.64 7.59
N ASN A 72 8.01 4.72 7.79
CA ASN A 72 9.25 4.57 7.03
C ASN A 72 9.05 4.26 5.53
N CYS A 73 10.13 3.89 4.86
CA CYS A 73 10.25 3.71 3.40
C CYS A 73 10.21 5.03 2.62
N ILE A 74 10.67 6.13 3.23
CA ILE A 74 10.82 7.40 2.53
C ILE A 74 12.13 7.37 1.73
N VAL A 75 12.02 7.26 0.41
CA VAL A 75 13.15 7.44 -0.50
C VAL A 75 13.44 8.94 -0.61
N PRO A 76 14.71 9.39 -0.62
CA PRO A 76 15.03 10.79 -0.80
C PRO A 76 14.25 11.41 -1.97
N PRO A 77 13.34 12.38 -1.69
CA PRO A 77 12.42 12.89 -2.70
C PRO A 77 13.14 13.73 -3.75
N LYS A 78 12.61 13.71 -4.98
CA LYS A 78 12.99 14.68 -6.01
C LYS A 78 12.40 16.06 -5.69
N ASP A 79 13.06 17.11 -6.09
CA ASP A 79 12.59 18.49 -5.92
C ASP A 79 11.23 18.72 -6.62
N SER A 80 10.97 18.01 -7.71
CA SER A 80 9.72 18.08 -8.49
C SER A 80 8.44 17.75 -7.71
N TYR A 81 8.53 16.93 -6.63
CA TYR A 81 7.37 16.58 -5.80
C TYR A 81 7.56 16.81 -4.30
N LYS A 82 8.74 17.24 -3.85
CA LYS A 82 9.06 17.42 -2.44
C LYS A 82 8.07 18.33 -1.71
N GLU A 83 7.61 19.40 -2.35
CA GLU A 83 6.60 20.32 -1.82
C GLU A 83 5.21 19.70 -1.64
N ARG A 84 4.96 18.56 -2.28
CA ARG A 84 3.72 17.78 -2.15
C ARG A 84 3.84 16.63 -1.15
N LEU A 85 5.04 16.39 -0.60
CA LEU A 85 5.31 15.32 0.35
C LEU A 85 5.02 15.79 1.78
N TYR A 86 4.15 15.06 2.43
CA TYR A 86 3.79 15.23 3.84
C TYR A 86 4.24 14.00 4.63
N THR A 87 4.66 14.22 5.85
CA THR A 87 4.99 13.17 6.81
C THR A 87 4.11 13.32 8.05
N THR A 88 3.99 12.29 8.85
CA THR A 88 3.24 12.33 10.11
C THR A 88 3.76 11.30 11.12
N GLY A 89 3.35 11.41 12.38
CA GLY A 89 3.77 10.51 13.45
C GLY A 89 5.27 10.56 13.70
N ALA A 90 5.91 9.40 13.69
CA ALA A 90 7.35 9.27 13.85
C ALA A 90 8.14 9.43 12.53
N ALA A 91 7.45 9.47 11.38
CA ALA A 91 8.10 9.66 10.10
C ALA A 91 8.44 11.14 9.87
N GLY A 92 9.59 11.40 9.26
CA GLY A 92 10.00 12.74 8.90
C GLY A 92 11.05 12.74 7.80
N TYR A 93 11.11 13.83 7.04
CA TYR A 93 12.16 14.07 6.07
C TYR A 93 12.51 15.56 6.02
N PRO A 94 13.81 15.95 6.01
CA PRO A 94 14.21 17.36 6.00
C PRO A 94 13.60 18.14 4.84
N GLY A 95 12.95 19.26 5.16
CA GLY A 95 12.32 20.14 4.19
C GLY A 95 10.97 19.66 3.64
N CYS A 96 10.42 18.55 4.14
CA CYS A 96 9.04 18.14 3.87
C CYS A 96 8.10 18.65 4.95
N LYS A 97 6.82 18.83 4.57
CA LYS A 97 5.78 19.24 5.51
C LYS A 97 5.49 18.13 6.50
N HIS A 98 5.24 18.48 7.75
CA HIS A 98 4.91 17.49 8.78
C HIS A 98 3.55 17.81 9.40
N ILE A 99 2.68 16.81 9.44
CA ILE A 99 1.39 16.90 10.12
C ILE A 99 1.61 16.50 11.57
N ALA A 100 1.36 17.44 12.47
CA ALA A 100 1.56 17.24 13.89
C ALA A 100 0.66 16.15 14.47
N GLY A 101 1.15 15.48 15.50
CA GLY A 101 0.48 14.41 16.21
C GLY A 101 1.37 13.18 16.32
N GLY A 102 1.44 12.61 17.52
CA GLY A 102 2.18 11.38 17.79
C GLY A 102 1.50 10.14 17.18
N VAL A 103 2.19 9.00 17.29
CA VAL A 103 1.61 7.71 16.92
C VAL A 103 0.35 7.46 17.76
N GLY A 104 -0.75 7.13 17.10
CA GLY A 104 -2.01 6.81 17.76
C GLY A 104 -2.81 8.01 18.32
N THR A 105 -2.38 9.26 18.10
CA THR A 105 -3.14 10.46 18.45
C THR A 105 -4.02 10.94 17.31
N GLU A 106 -5.01 11.78 17.62
CA GLU A 106 -5.79 12.48 16.58
C GLU A 106 -4.92 13.44 15.79
N LYS A 107 -5.17 13.52 14.48
CA LYS A 107 -4.41 14.36 13.54
C LYS A 107 -5.35 15.16 12.65
N ASP A 108 -4.94 16.36 12.29
CA ASP A 108 -5.66 17.23 11.37
C ASP A 108 -5.04 17.17 9.98
N PHE A 109 -5.75 16.63 9.02
CA PHE A 109 -5.35 16.54 7.62
C PHE A 109 -5.91 17.66 6.75
N SER A 110 -6.53 18.69 7.33
CA SER A 110 -7.17 19.79 6.59
C SER A 110 -6.23 20.48 5.60
N ALA A 111 -5.00 20.74 5.98
CA ALA A 111 -4.00 21.36 5.11
C ALA A 111 -3.64 20.48 3.91
N LEU A 112 -3.55 19.16 4.10
CA LEU A 112 -3.31 18.18 3.03
C LEU A 112 -4.52 18.10 2.09
N ILE A 113 -5.73 18.06 2.64
CA ILE A 113 -6.99 18.05 1.87
C ILE A 113 -7.12 19.34 1.03
N ALA A 114 -6.87 20.49 1.63
CA ALA A 114 -6.90 21.77 0.94
C ALA A 114 -5.83 21.83 -0.17
N HIS A 115 -4.67 21.20 0.02
CA HIS A 115 -3.65 21.07 -1.03
C HIS A 115 -4.15 20.18 -2.17
N ALA A 116 -4.74 19.02 -1.86
CA ALA A 116 -5.26 18.08 -2.86
C ALA A 116 -6.26 18.74 -3.81
N LYS A 117 -7.17 19.56 -3.28
CA LYS A 117 -8.19 20.29 -4.06
C LYS A 117 -7.62 21.25 -5.11
N ARG A 118 -6.36 21.61 -5.02
CA ARG A 118 -5.68 22.52 -5.97
C ARG A 118 -4.78 21.78 -6.96
N CYS A 119 -4.62 20.49 -6.78
CA CYS A 119 -3.76 19.68 -7.63
C CYS A 119 -4.51 19.14 -8.85
N ALA A 120 -3.77 18.86 -9.91
CA ALA A 120 -4.29 18.09 -11.03
C ALA A 120 -4.52 16.63 -10.60
N PRO A 121 -5.41 15.91 -11.30
CA PRO A 121 -5.57 14.47 -11.05
C PRO A 121 -4.27 13.71 -11.37
N PRO A 122 -4.08 12.52 -10.78
CA PRO A 122 -2.93 11.68 -11.07
C PRO A 122 -2.88 11.28 -12.55
N ALA A 123 -1.68 11.19 -13.11
CA ALA A 123 -1.51 10.59 -14.42
C ALA A 123 -1.82 9.08 -14.33
N GLU A 124 -2.51 8.54 -15.31
CA GLU A 124 -2.73 7.10 -15.37
C GLU A 124 -1.40 6.39 -15.71
N ILE A 125 -1.00 5.44 -14.87
CA ILE A 125 0.22 4.65 -15.08
C ILE A 125 -0.07 3.16 -15.31
N GLU A 126 -1.24 2.69 -14.90
CA GLU A 126 -1.64 1.30 -15.00
C GLU A 126 -3.17 1.18 -14.97
N ARG A 127 -3.69 0.18 -15.64
CA ARG A 127 -5.11 -0.21 -15.58
C ARG A 127 -5.24 -1.67 -15.22
N GLY A 128 -6.28 -1.99 -14.48
CA GLY A 128 -6.64 -3.36 -14.18
C GLY A 128 -7.07 -3.55 -12.74
N GLU A 129 -7.34 -4.80 -12.43
CA GLU A 129 -7.72 -5.25 -11.11
C GLU A 129 -6.84 -6.42 -10.69
N ILE A 130 -6.53 -6.50 -9.42
CA ILE A 130 -5.83 -7.65 -8.84
C ILE A 130 -6.66 -8.23 -7.70
N THR A 131 -6.62 -9.53 -7.55
CA THR A 131 -7.10 -10.16 -6.33
C THR A 131 -6.05 -9.95 -5.25
N GLY A 132 -6.42 -9.20 -4.24
CA GLY A 132 -5.56 -8.91 -3.11
C GLY A 132 -5.46 -10.06 -2.11
N GLY A 133 -4.90 -9.77 -0.96
CA GLY A 133 -4.82 -10.73 0.14
C GLY A 133 -6.13 -10.84 0.92
N PHE A 134 -6.09 -11.65 1.96
CA PHE A 134 -7.22 -11.89 2.85
C PHE A 134 -6.83 -11.55 4.28
N ALA A 135 -7.70 -10.82 4.99
CA ALA A 135 -7.58 -10.64 6.42
C ALA A 135 -7.93 -11.94 7.16
N HIS A 136 -7.52 -12.05 8.42
CA HIS A 136 -7.67 -13.28 9.21
C HIS A 136 -9.11 -13.82 9.28
N ALA A 137 -10.09 -12.94 9.40
CA ALA A 137 -11.50 -13.36 9.45
C ALA A 137 -11.94 -14.07 8.16
N GLN A 138 -11.51 -13.60 7.00
CA GLN A 138 -11.80 -14.22 5.72
C GLN A 138 -11.07 -15.57 5.56
N VAL A 139 -9.82 -15.65 5.99
CA VAL A 139 -9.05 -16.91 5.98
C VAL A 139 -9.73 -17.96 6.87
N LEU A 140 -10.19 -17.57 8.06
CA LEU A 140 -10.92 -18.47 8.97
C LEU A 140 -12.26 -18.91 8.38
N ALA A 141 -12.97 -18.05 7.68
CA ALA A 141 -14.22 -18.42 7.00
C ALA A 141 -14.00 -19.44 5.84
N LEU A 142 -12.79 -19.51 5.29
CA LEU A 142 -12.38 -20.46 4.26
C LEU A 142 -11.68 -21.70 4.80
N ALA A 143 -11.55 -21.84 6.12
CA ALA A 143 -10.72 -22.88 6.75
C ALA A 143 -11.08 -24.30 6.27
N ASP A 144 -12.35 -24.65 6.23
CA ASP A 144 -12.80 -25.98 5.80
C ASP A 144 -12.45 -26.27 4.34
N GLN A 145 -12.53 -25.26 3.48
CA GLN A 145 -12.15 -25.40 2.06
C GLN A 145 -10.63 -25.59 1.93
N ILE A 146 -9.84 -24.85 2.69
CA ILE A 146 -8.37 -24.97 2.70
C ILE A 146 -7.97 -26.35 3.21
N VAL A 147 -8.54 -26.81 4.32
CA VAL A 147 -8.28 -28.14 4.88
C VAL A 147 -8.65 -29.24 3.88
N SER A 148 -9.81 -29.14 3.25
CA SER A 148 -10.25 -30.10 2.20
C SER A 148 -9.29 -30.12 1.02
N ALA A 149 -8.80 -28.95 0.56
CA ALA A 149 -7.82 -28.86 -0.50
C ALA A 149 -6.47 -29.50 -0.16
N VAL A 150 -6.04 -29.39 1.11
CA VAL A 150 -4.83 -30.06 1.60
C VAL A 150 -5.06 -31.58 1.70
N GLN A 151 -6.18 -32.03 2.23
CA GLN A 151 -6.50 -33.45 2.38
C GLN A 151 -6.66 -34.16 1.03
N SER A 152 -7.22 -33.49 0.04
CA SER A 152 -7.34 -34.02 -1.31
C SER A 152 -6.05 -33.98 -2.13
N GLY A 153 -4.99 -33.33 -1.62
CA GLY A 153 -3.72 -33.14 -2.32
C GLY A 153 -3.73 -32.06 -3.39
N ALA A 154 -4.80 -31.26 -3.47
CA ALA A 154 -4.84 -30.08 -4.35
C ALA A 154 -3.84 -29.01 -3.89
N ILE A 155 -3.60 -28.91 -2.59
CA ILE A 155 -2.53 -28.09 -2.02
C ILE A 155 -1.58 -29.02 -1.28
N LYS A 156 -0.33 -29.06 -1.71
CA LYS A 156 0.71 -29.89 -1.07
C LYS A 156 1.71 -29.09 -0.24
N LYS A 157 1.89 -27.81 -0.56
CA LYS A 157 2.88 -26.97 0.10
C LYS A 157 2.39 -25.54 0.23
N PHE A 158 2.71 -24.91 1.36
CA PHE A 158 2.69 -23.47 1.54
C PHE A 158 4.12 -22.96 1.59
N VAL A 159 4.44 -21.97 0.76
CA VAL A 159 5.77 -21.36 0.66
C VAL A 159 5.65 -19.90 1.05
N VAL A 160 6.32 -19.49 2.12
CA VAL A 160 6.32 -18.10 2.55
C VAL A 160 7.44 -17.35 1.83
N MET A 161 7.06 -16.37 1.01
CA MET A 161 7.97 -15.52 0.24
C MET A 161 7.65 -14.06 0.54
N ALA A 162 8.28 -13.50 1.56
CA ALA A 162 8.00 -12.17 2.06
C ALA A 162 9.27 -11.32 2.18
N GLY A 163 9.13 -10.00 2.24
CA GLY A 163 10.24 -9.07 2.46
C GLY A 163 10.12 -7.77 1.69
N CYS A 164 11.14 -6.90 1.86
CA CYS A 164 11.12 -5.52 1.37
C CYS A 164 12.18 -5.23 0.29
N ASP A 165 13.17 -6.09 0.06
CA ASP A 165 14.32 -5.78 -0.79
C ASP A 165 14.29 -6.47 -2.16
N GLY A 166 13.18 -6.39 -2.87
CA GLY A 166 13.03 -6.95 -4.21
C GLY A 166 13.77 -6.19 -5.33
N ARG A 167 14.47 -5.08 -5.04
CA ARG A 167 15.07 -4.20 -6.04
C ARG A 167 16.31 -4.79 -6.72
N ALA A 168 17.19 -5.43 -5.97
CA ALA A 168 18.47 -5.91 -6.49
C ALA A 168 18.29 -7.06 -7.49
N LYS A 169 19.09 -7.08 -8.57
CA LYS A 169 19.10 -8.19 -9.55
C LYS A 169 19.35 -9.55 -8.92
N SER A 170 20.18 -9.62 -7.87
CA SER A 170 20.44 -10.85 -7.11
C SER A 170 19.16 -11.43 -6.47
N ARG A 171 18.09 -10.65 -6.33
CA ARG A 171 16.78 -11.08 -5.82
C ARG A 171 15.88 -11.69 -6.89
N ASP A 172 16.31 -11.68 -8.16
CA ASP A 172 15.59 -12.37 -9.25
C ASP A 172 15.57 -13.89 -9.04
N TYR A 173 16.51 -14.43 -8.26
CA TYR A 173 16.46 -15.81 -7.79
C TYR A 173 15.08 -16.17 -7.18
N TYR A 174 14.51 -15.31 -6.35
CA TYR A 174 13.21 -15.57 -5.73
C TYR A 174 12.06 -15.52 -6.72
N THR A 175 12.15 -14.66 -7.72
CA THR A 175 11.17 -14.60 -8.83
C THR A 175 11.23 -15.88 -9.65
N GLU A 176 12.43 -16.35 -10.00
CA GLU A 176 12.61 -17.63 -10.73
C GLU A 176 12.18 -18.83 -9.87
N PHE A 177 12.47 -18.79 -8.58
CA PHE A 177 12.00 -19.81 -7.65
C PHE A 177 10.46 -19.87 -7.59
N ALA A 178 9.78 -18.71 -7.50
CA ALA A 178 8.32 -18.66 -7.52
C ALA A 178 7.74 -19.25 -8.81
N LYS A 179 8.32 -18.91 -9.96
CA LYS A 179 7.91 -19.46 -11.27
C LYS A 179 8.14 -20.97 -11.39
N ALA A 180 9.18 -21.50 -10.74
CA ALA A 180 9.52 -22.90 -10.75
C ALA A 180 8.71 -23.76 -9.77
N LEU A 181 7.91 -23.14 -8.88
CA LEU A 181 7.07 -23.89 -7.95
C LEU A 181 6.02 -24.70 -8.73
N PRO A 182 5.70 -25.92 -8.25
CA PRO A 182 4.62 -26.72 -8.83
C PRO A 182 3.26 -26.07 -8.58
N ARG A 183 2.28 -26.39 -9.41
CA ARG A 183 0.93 -25.78 -9.34
C ARG A 183 0.13 -26.12 -8.08
N ASP A 184 0.56 -27.14 -7.34
CA ASP A 184 0.01 -27.54 -6.04
C ASP A 184 0.68 -26.85 -4.85
N ALA A 185 1.52 -25.84 -5.10
CA ALA A 185 2.09 -24.97 -4.09
C ALA A 185 1.34 -23.63 -4.05
N VAL A 186 1.11 -23.14 -2.83
CA VAL A 186 0.52 -21.81 -2.57
C VAL A 186 1.59 -20.89 -2.00
N ILE A 187 1.77 -19.73 -2.63
CA ILE A 187 2.69 -18.71 -2.13
C ILE A 187 1.94 -17.80 -1.17
N LEU A 188 2.46 -17.68 0.05
CA LEU A 188 2.04 -16.70 1.05
C LEU A 188 3.05 -15.56 1.05
N THR A 189 2.61 -14.35 0.77
CA THR A 189 3.49 -13.20 0.64
C THR A 189 3.10 -12.05 1.57
N ALA A 190 4.08 -11.24 1.93
CA ALA A 190 3.91 -10.00 2.67
C ALA A 190 5.07 -9.03 2.36
N GLY A 191 4.89 -7.76 2.69
CA GLY A 191 5.87 -6.75 2.35
C GLY A 191 5.87 -6.41 0.85
N CYS A 192 6.87 -5.68 0.38
CA CYS A 192 6.99 -5.34 -1.04
C CYS A 192 7.29 -6.54 -1.96
N ALA A 193 7.59 -7.71 -1.39
CA ALA A 193 7.74 -8.96 -2.14
C ALA A 193 6.49 -9.31 -2.98
N LYS A 194 5.28 -8.95 -2.49
CA LYS A 194 4.01 -9.16 -3.22
C LYS A 194 3.98 -8.57 -4.64
N TYR A 195 4.81 -7.58 -4.91
CA TYR A 195 4.91 -6.96 -6.24
C TYR A 195 5.89 -7.68 -7.19
N LYS A 196 6.48 -8.77 -6.74
CA LYS A 196 7.46 -9.55 -7.51
C LYS A 196 6.92 -10.88 -8.05
N TYR A 197 5.90 -11.46 -7.39
CA TYR A 197 5.44 -12.83 -7.67
C TYR A 197 3.97 -12.87 -8.06
#